data_377d213181ba105a593c83b9926140aa
#
_entry.id   377d213181ba105a593c83b9926140aa
#
_cell.length_a   1.000
_cell.length_b   1.000
_cell.length_c   1.000
_cell.angle_alpha   90.00
_cell.angle_beta   90.00
_cell.angle_gamma   90.00
#
_symmetry.space_group_name_H-M   'P 1'
#
loop_
_entity.id
_entity.type
_entity.pdbx_description
1 polymer ?
#
loop_
_entity_poly.entity_id
_entity_poly.type
_entity_poly.pdbx_seq_one_letter_code
_entity_poly.pdbx_strand_id
1 'polypeptide(L)'
;MKKKMRALLCTLMIMLWITATAIPAMASPKIKEAEYEGNGRVEVEFINKVKYKNVKVIVTDSAGKTYATKINKKDNDDLTFTIKNFKKGVTYTYKISGIKRKSEKHYHQVTGKIAIPAAAAAPGVKKIDYDRGDREVEFKFKTKVQWKSPKVTITDGKTNYVTRIKERDDDEIEVKVKRLTKGKKYTYKITGVRVKGNSAYTTVTGTFTAR
;
A
#
# COMPACT_ATOMS: atom_id res chain seq x y z
N MET A 1 -61.61 -65.63 -7.44
CA MET A 1 -61.53 -64.13 -7.33
C MET A 1 -60.28 -63.79 -6.56
N LYS A 2 -59.33 -63.11 -7.22
CA LYS A 2 -57.99 -62.83 -6.72
C LYS A 2 -57.97 -61.54 -5.87
N LYS A 3 -57.71 -61.68 -4.55
CA LYS A 3 -57.41 -60.51 -3.70
C LYS A 3 -55.89 -60.33 -3.62
N LYS A 4 -55.41 -59.24 -4.19
CA LYS A 4 -54.01 -58.83 -4.11
C LYS A 4 -53.72 -58.25 -2.73
N MET A 5 -52.85 -58.90 -1.99
CA MET A 5 -52.30 -58.43 -0.72
C MET A 5 -51.15 -57.40 -1.03
N ARG A 6 -51.41 -56.15 -0.72
CA ARG A 6 -50.40 -55.11 -0.82
C ARG A 6 -49.57 -55.13 0.46
N ALA A 7 -48.30 -55.56 0.33
CA ALA A 7 -47.32 -55.41 1.39
C ALA A 7 -46.98 -53.90 1.59
N LEU A 8 -47.24 -53.41 2.80
CA LEU A 8 -46.86 -52.05 3.23
C LEU A 8 -45.44 -52.14 3.74
N LEU A 9 -44.52 -51.64 2.92
CA LEU A 9 -43.13 -51.53 3.29
C LEU A 9 -42.96 -50.23 4.12
N CYS A 10 -42.88 -50.36 5.44
CA CYS A 10 -42.49 -49.26 6.34
C CYS A 10 -41.02 -49.01 6.22
N THR A 11 -40.67 -48.04 5.40
CA THR A 11 -39.31 -47.51 5.37
C THR A 11 -39.11 -46.64 6.61
N LEU A 12 -38.38 -47.16 7.58
CA LEU A 12 -37.94 -46.42 8.77
C LEU A 12 -36.86 -45.40 8.33
N MET A 13 -37.31 -44.17 8.13
CA MET A 13 -36.39 -43.05 7.81
C MET A 13 -35.72 -42.61 9.11
N ILE A 14 -34.50 -43.13 9.37
CA ILE A 14 -33.63 -42.63 10.43
C ILE A 14 -33.16 -41.26 10.01
N MET A 15 -33.81 -40.20 10.48
CA MET A 15 -33.28 -38.84 10.41
C MET A 15 -32.05 -38.75 11.32
N LEU A 16 -30.89 -38.88 10.71
CA LEU A 16 -29.62 -38.53 11.36
C LEU A 16 -29.59 -37.01 11.54
N TRP A 17 -29.94 -36.54 12.72
CA TRP A 17 -29.72 -35.17 13.12
C TRP A 17 -28.22 -34.96 13.24
N ILE A 18 -27.60 -34.51 12.15
CA ILE A 18 -26.26 -33.91 12.21
C ILE A 18 -26.45 -32.59 12.92
N THR A 19 -26.26 -32.56 14.22
CA THR A 19 -26.02 -31.34 14.96
C THR A 19 -24.68 -30.81 14.45
N ALA A 20 -24.72 -29.97 13.42
CA ALA A 20 -23.60 -29.15 13.08
C ALA A 20 -23.35 -28.25 14.32
N THR A 21 -22.48 -28.71 15.20
CA THR A 21 -21.89 -27.82 16.18
C THR A 21 -21.19 -26.73 15.34
N ALA A 22 -21.83 -25.58 15.25
CA ALA A 22 -21.21 -24.40 14.72
C ALA A 22 -19.98 -24.14 15.60
N ILE A 23 -18.82 -24.67 15.17
CA ILE A 23 -17.53 -24.26 15.75
C ILE A 23 -17.54 -22.75 15.54
N PRO A 24 -17.55 -21.94 16.59
CA PRO A 24 -17.48 -20.49 16.42
C PRO A 24 -16.27 -20.23 15.55
N ALA A 25 -16.48 -19.63 14.38
CA ALA A 25 -15.42 -19.32 13.46
C ALA A 25 -14.43 -18.49 14.25
N MET A 26 -13.33 -19.12 14.70
CA MET A 26 -12.30 -18.49 15.51
C MET A 26 -11.75 -17.37 14.66
N ALA A 27 -12.03 -16.16 15.06
CA ALA A 27 -11.87 -15.01 14.19
C ALA A 27 -10.38 -14.70 14.02
N SER A 28 -9.80 -15.22 12.94
CA SER A 28 -8.43 -14.92 12.52
C SER A 28 -8.12 -13.42 12.61
N PRO A 29 -6.89 -13.02 12.89
CA PRO A 29 -6.48 -11.63 12.78
C PRO A 29 -6.86 -11.09 11.39
N LYS A 30 -7.49 -9.92 11.36
CA LYS A 30 -7.84 -9.27 10.10
C LYS A 30 -6.76 -8.27 9.72
N ILE A 31 -6.31 -8.33 8.48
CA ILE A 31 -5.41 -7.34 7.90
C ILE A 31 -6.22 -6.05 7.73
N LYS A 32 -5.68 -4.93 8.21
CA LYS A 32 -6.21 -3.60 8.00
C LYS A 32 -5.68 -3.05 6.69
N GLU A 33 -4.36 -3.14 6.50
CA GLU A 33 -3.66 -2.60 5.35
C GLU A 33 -2.36 -3.38 5.10
N ALA A 34 -1.90 -3.37 3.86
CA ALA A 34 -0.57 -3.82 3.48
C ALA A 34 0.07 -2.79 2.57
N GLU A 35 1.23 -2.27 2.96
CA GLU A 35 1.94 -1.22 2.23
C GLU A 35 3.32 -1.69 1.76
N TYR A 36 3.67 -1.31 0.52
CA TYR A 36 5.01 -1.52 -0.02
C TYR A 36 5.90 -0.30 0.29
N GLU A 37 6.89 -0.47 1.15
CA GLU A 37 7.77 0.60 1.59
C GLU A 37 9.05 0.79 0.74
N GLY A 38 9.15 0.06 -0.38
CA GLY A 38 10.34 0.09 -1.24
C GLY A 38 11.35 -1.02 -0.90
N ASN A 39 12.26 -1.30 -1.85
CA ASN A 39 13.33 -2.30 -1.72
C ASN A 39 12.85 -3.71 -1.29
N GLY A 40 11.64 -4.08 -1.71
CA GLY A 40 11.03 -5.37 -1.35
C GLY A 40 10.43 -5.41 0.05
N ARG A 41 10.49 -4.33 0.82
CA ARG A 41 9.94 -4.23 2.17
C ARG A 41 8.43 -4.02 2.11
N VAL A 42 7.72 -4.79 2.91
CA VAL A 42 6.26 -4.78 3.04
C VAL A 42 5.92 -4.67 4.51
N GLU A 43 5.04 -3.73 4.85
CA GLU A 43 4.41 -3.62 6.16
C GLU A 43 2.97 -4.12 6.08
N VAL A 44 2.57 -4.93 7.04
CA VAL A 44 1.20 -5.46 7.17
C VAL A 44 0.66 -5.03 8.52
N GLU A 45 -0.34 -4.16 8.51
CA GLU A 45 -1.04 -3.68 9.69
C GLU A 45 -2.29 -4.54 9.96
N PHE A 46 -2.57 -4.83 11.21
CA PHE A 46 -3.72 -5.60 11.66
C PHE A 46 -4.76 -4.72 12.36
N ILE A 47 -6.04 -5.02 12.19
CA ILE A 47 -7.13 -4.30 12.87
C ILE A 47 -7.05 -4.45 14.39
N ASN A 48 -6.57 -5.60 14.88
CA ASN A 48 -6.52 -5.92 16.29
C ASN A 48 -5.09 -6.20 16.73
N LYS A 49 -4.80 -5.97 18.00
CA LYS A 49 -3.52 -6.39 18.60
C LYS A 49 -3.31 -7.90 18.48
N VAL A 50 -2.13 -8.29 18.03
CA VAL A 50 -1.74 -9.65 17.71
C VAL A 50 -0.60 -10.16 18.59
N LYS A 51 -0.42 -11.47 18.60
CA LYS A 51 0.74 -12.18 19.16
C LYS A 51 1.28 -13.13 18.12
N TYR A 52 2.59 -13.37 18.19
CA TYR A 52 3.32 -14.21 17.25
C TYR A 52 3.98 -15.40 17.97
N LYS A 53 3.97 -16.58 17.32
CA LYS A 53 4.71 -17.78 17.74
C LYS A 53 5.18 -18.52 16.48
N ASN A 54 6.49 -18.74 16.35
CA ASN A 54 7.08 -19.41 15.18
C ASN A 54 6.57 -18.83 13.85
N VAL A 55 6.45 -17.49 13.77
CA VAL A 55 5.88 -16.81 12.62
C VAL A 55 6.70 -17.07 11.36
N LYS A 56 5.99 -17.42 10.28
CA LYS A 56 6.56 -17.59 8.93
C LYS A 56 5.80 -16.75 7.94
N VAL A 57 6.51 -16.18 6.98
CA VAL A 57 5.94 -15.47 5.85
C VAL A 57 6.34 -16.19 4.57
N ILE A 58 5.35 -16.62 3.78
CA ILE A 58 5.52 -17.21 2.47
C ILE A 58 4.96 -16.25 1.45
N VAL A 59 5.72 -15.95 0.40
CA VAL A 59 5.31 -15.04 -0.68
C VAL A 59 5.39 -15.78 -2.01
N THR A 60 4.32 -15.69 -2.79
CA THR A 60 4.24 -16.29 -4.14
C THR A 60 3.78 -15.26 -5.16
N ASP A 61 4.24 -15.38 -6.41
CA ASP A 61 3.66 -14.66 -7.54
C ASP A 61 2.42 -15.39 -8.12
N SER A 62 1.83 -14.84 -9.17
CA SER A 62 0.68 -15.43 -9.86
C SER A 62 0.97 -16.77 -10.54
N ALA A 63 2.22 -17.08 -10.83
CA ALA A 63 2.67 -18.36 -11.38
C ALA A 63 2.96 -19.40 -10.29
N GLY A 64 2.74 -19.07 -9.00
CA GLY A 64 3.01 -19.97 -7.88
C GLY A 64 4.48 -20.04 -7.45
N LYS A 65 5.36 -19.27 -8.07
CA LYS A 65 6.78 -19.21 -7.67
C LYS A 65 6.92 -18.59 -6.29
N THR A 66 7.62 -19.28 -5.39
CA THR A 66 7.90 -18.80 -4.04
C THR A 66 9.15 -17.91 -4.01
N TYR A 67 9.09 -16.87 -3.18
CA TYR A 67 10.16 -15.91 -2.95
C TYR A 67 10.64 -15.99 -1.50
N ALA A 68 11.96 -15.97 -1.31
CA ALA A 68 12.53 -15.93 0.02
C ALA A 68 12.17 -14.62 0.72
N THR A 69 11.87 -14.73 2.02
CA THR A 69 11.49 -13.58 2.85
C THR A 69 12.39 -13.46 4.06
N LYS A 70 12.47 -12.23 4.60
CA LYS A 70 13.10 -11.95 5.89
C LYS A 70 12.12 -11.11 6.70
N ILE A 71 11.75 -11.58 7.89
CA ILE A 71 10.97 -10.77 8.82
C ILE A 71 11.91 -9.74 9.44
N ASN A 72 11.54 -8.47 9.38
CA ASN A 72 12.33 -7.34 9.86
C ASN A 72 11.87 -6.88 11.24
N LYS A 73 10.55 -6.81 11.45
CA LYS A 73 9.92 -6.29 12.67
C LYS A 73 8.62 -7.03 12.97
N LYS A 74 8.29 -7.14 14.24
CA LYS A 74 7.03 -7.68 14.76
C LYS A 74 6.59 -6.81 15.92
N ASP A 75 5.50 -6.09 15.74
CA ASP A 75 4.85 -5.32 16.80
C ASP A 75 3.47 -5.89 17.14
N ASN A 76 2.80 -5.28 18.09
CA ASN A 76 1.50 -5.73 18.58
C ASN A 76 0.40 -5.66 17.52
N ASP A 77 0.56 -4.83 16.50
CA ASP A 77 -0.43 -4.52 15.46
C ASP A 77 0.14 -4.49 14.04
N ASP A 78 1.46 -4.62 13.89
CA ASP A 78 2.12 -4.70 12.58
C ASP A 78 3.16 -5.81 12.48
N LEU A 79 3.43 -6.21 11.25
CA LEU A 79 4.55 -7.09 10.88
C LEU A 79 5.19 -6.57 9.61
N THR A 80 6.50 -6.33 9.67
CA THR A 80 7.27 -5.92 8.50
C THR A 80 8.16 -7.05 8.02
N PHE A 81 8.16 -7.32 6.72
CA PHE A 81 9.06 -8.30 6.09
C PHE A 81 9.62 -7.79 4.76
N THR A 82 10.70 -8.38 4.30
CA THR A 82 11.33 -8.09 3.00
C THR A 82 11.23 -9.30 2.09
N ILE A 83 10.78 -9.09 0.85
CA ILE A 83 10.79 -10.08 -0.24
C ILE A 83 12.15 -9.98 -0.94
N LYS A 84 12.92 -11.06 -0.96
CA LYS A 84 14.20 -11.12 -1.66
C LYS A 84 14.01 -11.40 -3.14
N ASN A 85 14.84 -10.79 -4.00
CA ASN A 85 14.82 -11.01 -5.46
C ASN A 85 13.43 -10.80 -6.09
N PHE A 86 12.66 -9.86 -5.53
CA PHE A 86 11.33 -9.49 -6.05
C PHE A 86 11.44 -8.87 -7.44
N LYS A 87 10.37 -9.00 -8.22
CA LYS A 87 10.20 -8.32 -9.52
C LYS A 87 9.30 -7.11 -9.35
N LYS A 88 9.65 -6.01 -9.99
CA LYS A 88 8.78 -4.83 -10.10
C LYS A 88 7.62 -5.11 -11.06
N GLY A 89 6.48 -4.46 -10.84
CA GLY A 89 5.28 -4.63 -11.65
C GLY A 89 4.51 -5.93 -11.37
N VAL A 90 4.83 -6.64 -10.30
CA VAL A 90 4.22 -7.91 -9.94
C VAL A 90 3.38 -7.78 -8.68
N THR A 91 2.20 -8.36 -8.70
CA THR A 91 1.38 -8.56 -7.49
C THR A 91 1.73 -9.91 -6.87
N TYR A 92 2.07 -9.87 -5.61
CA TYR A 92 2.41 -11.03 -4.80
C TYR A 92 1.27 -11.38 -3.85
N THR A 93 1.07 -12.67 -3.62
CA THR A 93 0.25 -13.18 -2.51
C THR A 93 1.19 -13.54 -1.37
N TYR A 94 0.91 -13.05 -0.17
CA TYR A 94 1.64 -13.42 1.04
C TYR A 94 0.73 -14.18 2.00
N LYS A 95 1.33 -15.14 2.73
CA LYS A 95 0.71 -15.92 3.80
C LYS A 95 1.55 -15.76 5.05
N ILE A 96 0.95 -15.29 6.13
CA ILE A 96 1.59 -15.14 7.45
C ILE A 96 0.98 -16.18 8.37
N SER A 97 1.77 -17.14 8.84
CA SER A 97 1.36 -18.16 9.80
C SER A 97 1.96 -17.90 11.17
N GLY A 98 1.41 -18.52 12.20
CA GLY A 98 1.88 -18.36 13.58
C GLY A 98 1.46 -17.02 14.21
N ILE A 99 0.30 -16.50 13.82
CA ILE A 99 -0.29 -15.25 14.30
C ILE A 99 -1.66 -15.49 14.93
N LYS A 100 -1.97 -14.79 16.02
CA LYS A 100 -3.30 -14.79 16.65
C LYS A 100 -3.65 -13.42 17.19
N ARG A 101 -4.94 -13.13 17.37
CA ARG A 101 -5.34 -11.97 18.20
C ARG A 101 -4.86 -12.16 19.62
N LYS A 102 -4.56 -11.06 20.30
CA LYS A 102 -4.11 -11.11 21.70
C LYS A 102 -5.09 -11.83 22.61
N SER A 103 -6.40 -11.71 22.34
CA SER A 103 -7.51 -12.32 23.09
C SER A 103 -7.76 -13.80 22.77
N GLU A 104 -7.13 -14.35 21.74
CA GLU A 104 -7.41 -15.71 21.27
C GLU A 104 -6.40 -16.75 21.77
N LYS A 105 -6.82 -18.03 21.79
CA LYS A 105 -5.99 -19.15 22.23
C LYS A 105 -5.17 -19.75 21.08
N HIS A 106 -5.74 -19.79 19.87
CA HIS A 106 -5.16 -20.51 18.71
C HIS A 106 -4.46 -19.59 17.75
N TYR A 107 -3.38 -20.08 17.14
CA TYR A 107 -2.64 -19.40 16.10
C TYR A 107 -3.21 -19.76 14.72
N HIS A 108 -3.27 -18.79 13.84
CA HIS A 108 -3.88 -18.86 12.51
C HIS A 108 -2.88 -18.53 11.42
N GLN A 109 -3.34 -18.67 10.19
CA GLN A 109 -2.72 -18.14 9.00
C GLN A 109 -3.61 -17.01 8.44
N VAL A 110 -3.00 -15.91 8.05
CA VAL A 110 -3.64 -14.83 7.29
C VAL A 110 -3.03 -14.73 5.90
N THR A 111 -3.82 -14.33 4.93
CA THR A 111 -3.40 -14.19 3.53
C THR A 111 -3.77 -12.81 3.02
N GLY A 112 -2.87 -12.18 2.29
CA GLY A 112 -3.10 -10.90 1.64
C GLY A 112 -2.37 -10.80 0.30
N LYS A 113 -2.57 -9.69 -0.39
CA LYS A 113 -1.88 -9.37 -1.65
C LYS A 113 -1.17 -8.05 -1.52
N ILE A 114 -0.04 -7.91 -2.18
CA ILE A 114 0.73 -6.67 -2.29
C ILE A 114 1.19 -6.47 -3.73
N ALA A 115 0.87 -5.33 -4.31
CA ALA A 115 1.36 -4.94 -5.64
C ALA A 115 2.67 -4.18 -5.50
N ILE A 116 3.72 -4.67 -6.14
CA ILE A 116 4.99 -3.93 -6.23
C ILE A 116 4.98 -3.12 -7.53
N PRO A 117 5.11 -1.78 -7.48
CA PRO A 117 5.07 -0.94 -8.66
C PRO A 117 6.09 -1.36 -9.75
N ALA A 118 5.71 -1.29 -11.01
CA ALA A 118 6.55 -1.67 -12.16
C ALA A 118 7.80 -0.81 -12.30
N ALA A 119 7.67 0.49 -12.11
CA ALA A 119 8.76 1.47 -12.13
C ALA A 119 8.50 2.53 -11.06
N ALA A 120 9.52 3.30 -10.73
CA ALA A 120 9.34 4.53 -9.98
C ALA A 120 8.62 5.54 -10.88
N ALA A 121 7.30 5.47 -10.95
CA ALA A 121 6.53 6.53 -11.58
C ALA A 121 6.81 7.83 -10.83
N ALA A 122 7.10 8.90 -11.58
CA ALA A 122 7.21 10.22 -11.00
C ALA A 122 5.85 10.60 -10.39
N PRO A 123 5.81 11.17 -9.19
CA PRO A 123 4.55 11.60 -8.60
C PRO A 123 3.90 12.67 -9.48
N GLY A 124 2.62 12.48 -9.75
CA GLY A 124 1.84 13.46 -10.50
C GLY A 124 1.52 14.70 -9.65
N VAL A 125 1.71 15.90 -10.19
CA VAL A 125 1.25 17.13 -9.54
C VAL A 125 -0.26 17.27 -9.77
N LYS A 126 -1.01 17.54 -8.70
CA LYS A 126 -2.47 17.73 -8.71
C LYS A 126 -2.85 19.20 -8.90
N LYS A 127 -2.13 20.09 -8.23
CA LYS A 127 -2.41 21.52 -8.21
C LYS A 127 -1.12 22.31 -8.04
N ILE A 128 -1.07 23.50 -8.62
CA ILE A 128 0.01 24.46 -8.43
C ILE A 128 -0.65 25.80 -8.15
N ASP A 129 -0.32 26.38 -7.00
CA ASP A 129 -0.76 27.71 -6.60
C ASP A 129 0.45 28.64 -6.52
N TYR A 130 0.28 29.87 -7.01
CA TYR A 130 1.26 30.94 -6.85
C TYR A 130 0.66 32.07 -6.05
N ASP A 131 1.14 32.26 -4.83
CA ASP A 131 0.85 33.45 -4.05
C ASP A 131 1.81 34.58 -4.44
N ARG A 132 1.25 35.63 -5.05
CA ARG A 132 2.02 36.79 -5.50
C ARG A 132 2.43 37.70 -4.33
N GLY A 133 1.63 37.75 -3.25
CA GLY A 133 1.90 38.54 -2.05
C GLY A 133 3.14 38.00 -1.33
N ASP A 134 3.08 36.74 -1.03
CA ASP A 134 4.16 36.03 -0.31
C ASP A 134 5.29 35.59 -1.22
N ARG A 135 5.08 35.62 -2.53
CA ARG A 135 6.04 35.13 -3.55
C ARG A 135 6.35 33.67 -3.37
N GLU A 136 5.32 32.86 -3.19
CA GLU A 136 5.42 31.44 -2.90
C GLU A 136 4.73 30.64 -4.01
N VAL A 137 5.30 29.48 -4.32
CA VAL A 137 4.69 28.49 -5.21
C VAL A 137 4.53 27.22 -4.44
N GLU A 138 3.30 26.77 -4.32
CA GLU A 138 2.91 25.49 -3.72
C GLU A 138 2.67 24.46 -4.83
N PHE A 139 3.24 23.27 -4.68
CA PHE A 139 3.02 22.12 -5.55
C PHE A 139 2.39 20.99 -4.75
N LYS A 140 1.09 20.72 -4.98
CA LYS A 140 0.37 19.57 -4.39
C LYS A 140 0.44 18.35 -5.30
N PHE A 141 0.75 17.21 -4.73
CA PHE A 141 0.84 15.94 -5.44
C PHE A 141 -0.49 15.16 -5.37
N LYS A 142 -0.70 14.25 -6.33
CA LYS A 142 -1.87 13.38 -6.38
C LYS A 142 -1.81 12.25 -5.34
N THR A 143 -0.62 11.93 -4.86
CA THR A 143 -0.33 10.82 -3.95
C THR A 143 0.69 11.26 -2.92
N LYS A 144 0.78 10.56 -1.81
CA LYS A 144 1.83 10.78 -0.80
C LYS A 144 3.21 10.56 -1.39
N VAL A 145 4.15 11.43 -1.03
CA VAL A 145 5.52 11.47 -1.53
C VAL A 145 6.54 11.36 -0.40
N GLN A 146 7.75 11.01 -0.77
CA GLN A 146 8.91 11.04 0.11
C GLN A 146 10.03 11.84 -0.54
N TRP A 147 10.84 12.50 0.28
CA TRP A 147 11.86 13.43 -0.14
C TRP A 147 13.28 12.96 0.20
N LYS A 148 14.22 13.23 -0.70
CA LYS A 148 15.65 13.10 -0.46
C LYS A 148 16.38 14.25 -1.15
N SER A 149 16.92 15.17 -0.35
CA SER A 149 17.62 16.37 -0.84
C SER A 149 16.88 17.06 -2.01
N PRO A 150 15.59 17.43 -1.83
CA PRO A 150 14.80 17.99 -2.92
C PRO A 150 15.37 19.33 -3.40
N LYS A 151 15.23 19.56 -4.71
CA LYS A 151 15.50 20.87 -5.32
C LYS A 151 14.35 21.22 -6.25
N VAL A 152 13.94 22.47 -6.22
CA VAL A 152 12.94 23.02 -7.14
C VAL A 152 13.60 24.09 -7.99
N THR A 153 13.40 24.06 -9.29
CA THR A 153 13.79 25.11 -10.21
C THR A 153 12.58 25.59 -10.98
N ILE A 154 12.49 26.90 -11.20
CA ILE A 154 11.44 27.54 -11.98
C ILE A 154 12.11 28.39 -13.04
N THR A 155 11.66 28.28 -14.29
CA THR A 155 12.22 29.04 -15.42
C THR A 155 11.12 29.50 -16.37
N ASP A 156 11.35 30.62 -17.02
CA ASP A 156 10.52 31.09 -18.14
C ASP A 156 11.16 30.78 -19.51
N GLY A 157 12.18 29.92 -19.53
CA GLY A 157 12.97 29.57 -20.71
C GLY A 157 14.17 30.46 -20.97
N LYS A 158 14.19 31.66 -20.41
CA LYS A 158 15.32 32.62 -20.51
C LYS A 158 16.03 32.79 -19.16
N THR A 159 15.26 32.84 -18.08
CA THR A 159 15.74 33.10 -16.73
C THR A 159 15.44 31.93 -15.83
N ASN A 160 16.45 31.47 -15.08
CA ASN A 160 16.25 30.53 -13.98
C ASN A 160 16.03 31.35 -12.70
N TYR A 161 14.86 31.15 -12.11
CA TYR A 161 14.47 31.81 -10.87
C TYR A 161 15.01 31.02 -9.68
N VAL A 162 15.78 31.72 -8.82
CA VAL A 162 16.24 31.09 -7.58
C VAL A 162 15.07 30.78 -6.69
N THR A 163 15.00 29.56 -6.22
CA THR A 163 13.98 29.09 -5.29
C THR A 163 14.62 28.67 -3.97
N ARG A 164 13.87 28.82 -2.88
CA ARG A 164 14.20 28.30 -1.56
C ARG A 164 13.00 27.53 -1.03
N ILE A 165 13.19 26.26 -0.68
CA ILE A 165 12.14 25.45 -0.05
C ILE A 165 11.80 26.08 1.29
N LYS A 166 10.51 26.35 1.52
CA LYS A 166 9.95 26.90 2.75
C LYS A 166 9.38 25.75 3.60
N GLU A 167 8.54 24.92 2.97
CA GLU A 167 7.87 23.80 3.62
C GLU A 167 7.79 22.59 2.70
N ARG A 168 7.68 21.42 3.29
CA ARG A 168 7.44 20.16 2.57
C ARG A 168 6.79 19.15 3.49
N ASP A 169 5.69 18.60 3.00
CA ASP A 169 4.92 17.53 3.65
C ASP A 169 4.91 16.26 2.81
N ASP A 170 4.13 15.29 3.23
CA ASP A 170 4.04 14.01 2.52
C ASP A 170 3.22 14.07 1.22
N ASP A 171 2.59 15.20 0.90
CA ASP A 171 1.84 15.42 -0.35
C ASP A 171 2.07 16.81 -1.00
N GLU A 172 2.92 17.66 -0.41
CA GLU A 172 3.19 18.98 -0.98
C GLU A 172 4.62 19.48 -0.76
N ILE A 173 5.00 20.45 -1.57
CA ILE A 173 6.23 21.27 -1.38
C ILE A 173 5.94 22.71 -1.72
N GLU A 174 6.34 23.61 -0.82
CA GLU A 174 6.24 25.06 -0.97
C GLU A 174 7.61 25.68 -1.13
N VAL A 175 7.72 26.59 -2.09
CA VAL A 175 8.99 27.30 -2.36
C VAL A 175 8.79 28.80 -2.46
N LYS A 176 9.66 29.56 -1.82
CA LYS A 176 9.85 30.98 -2.11
C LYS A 176 10.57 31.17 -3.42
N VAL A 177 10.12 32.13 -4.22
CA VAL A 177 10.69 32.49 -5.51
C VAL A 177 10.66 34.00 -5.68
N LYS A 178 11.54 34.58 -6.53
CA LYS A 178 11.38 35.97 -6.94
C LYS A 178 10.01 36.18 -7.60
N ARG A 179 9.47 37.41 -7.51
CA ARG A 179 8.16 37.75 -8.09
C ARG A 179 8.07 37.31 -9.55
N LEU A 180 7.11 36.48 -9.82
CA LEU A 180 6.77 36.03 -11.16
C LEU A 180 5.81 37.02 -11.83
N THR A 181 5.84 37.10 -13.16
CA THR A 181 4.95 37.97 -13.94
C THR A 181 3.59 37.30 -14.08
N LYS A 182 2.52 38.01 -13.69
CA LYS A 182 1.12 37.54 -13.85
C LYS A 182 0.82 37.20 -15.31
N GLY A 183 0.14 36.11 -15.55
CA GLY A 183 -0.24 35.62 -16.87
C GLY A 183 0.89 34.93 -17.64
N LYS A 184 2.12 34.97 -17.16
CA LYS A 184 3.25 34.33 -17.82
C LYS A 184 3.33 32.86 -17.47
N LYS A 185 3.68 32.01 -18.45
CA LYS A 185 3.90 30.57 -18.30
C LYS A 185 5.33 30.29 -17.83
N TYR A 186 5.47 29.40 -16.89
CA TYR A 186 6.74 28.95 -16.31
C TYR A 186 6.85 27.44 -16.37
N THR A 187 8.06 26.95 -16.55
CA THR A 187 8.41 25.53 -16.41
C THR A 187 9.01 25.31 -15.03
N TYR A 188 8.61 24.23 -14.38
CA TYR A 188 9.21 23.80 -13.11
C TYR A 188 9.87 22.45 -13.24
N LYS A 189 10.87 22.20 -12.39
CA LYS A 189 11.53 20.92 -12.22
C LYS A 189 11.74 20.68 -10.72
N ILE A 190 11.19 19.57 -10.21
CA ILE A 190 11.33 19.12 -8.82
C ILE A 190 12.13 17.83 -8.84
N THR A 191 13.28 17.79 -8.16
CA THR A 191 14.12 16.60 -8.03
C THR A 191 14.11 16.06 -6.61
N GLY A 192 14.55 14.81 -6.41
CA GLY A 192 14.64 14.22 -5.08
C GLY A 192 13.26 13.87 -4.48
N VAL A 193 12.27 13.58 -5.31
CA VAL A 193 10.92 13.19 -4.92
C VAL A 193 10.60 11.78 -5.41
N ARG A 194 9.85 11.02 -4.64
CA ARG A 194 9.28 9.73 -5.07
C ARG A 194 7.89 9.56 -4.51
N VAL A 195 7.06 8.76 -5.16
CA VAL A 195 5.82 8.28 -4.55
C VAL A 195 6.19 7.44 -3.31
N LYS A 196 5.48 7.63 -2.19
CA LYS A 196 5.66 6.84 -0.97
C LYS A 196 5.56 5.34 -1.33
N GLY A 197 6.49 4.52 -0.84
CA GLY A 197 6.60 3.11 -1.20
C GLY A 197 7.46 2.80 -2.44
N ASN A 198 7.74 3.75 -3.33
CA ASN A 198 8.65 3.52 -4.46
C ASN A 198 10.12 3.47 -4.01
N SER A 199 10.94 2.67 -4.72
CA SER A 199 12.35 2.48 -4.38
C SER A 199 13.27 3.59 -4.88
N ALA A 200 12.89 4.32 -5.95
CA ALA A 200 13.76 5.29 -6.60
C ALA A 200 13.18 6.71 -6.56
N TYR A 201 14.03 7.66 -6.26
CA TYR A 201 13.71 9.08 -6.41
C TYR A 201 13.76 9.48 -7.87
N THR A 202 12.85 10.36 -8.25
CA THR A 202 12.62 10.78 -9.64
C THR A 202 12.68 12.28 -9.76
N THR A 203 12.49 12.75 -10.99
CA THR A 203 12.33 14.17 -11.33
C THR A 203 10.91 14.38 -11.84
N VAL A 204 10.23 15.38 -11.32
CA VAL A 204 8.92 15.85 -11.80
C VAL A 204 9.12 17.16 -12.55
N THR A 205 8.58 17.25 -13.74
CA THR A 205 8.61 18.47 -14.57
C THR A 205 7.21 18.81 -15.05
N GLY A 206 6.97 20.07 -15.27
CA GLY A 206 5.70 20.53 -15.83
C GLY A 206 5.69 22.04 -16.02
N THR A 207 4.53 22.59 -16.33
CA THR A 207 4.35 24.03 -16.52
C THR A 207 3.18 24.55 -15.70
N PHE A 208 3.23 25.82 -15.34
CA PHE A 208 2.12 26.54 -14.74
C PHE A 208 2.09 27.99 -15.22
N THR A 209 0.95 28.64 -15.06
CA THR A 209 0.79 30.06 -15.34
C THR A 209 0.65 30.80 -14.02
N ALA A 210 1.50 31.81 -13.76
CA ALA A 210 1.39 32.64 -12.57
C ALA A 210 0.11 33.47 -12.63
N ARG A 211 -0.77 33.35 -11.66
CA ARG A 211 -2.09 34.01 -11.61
C ARG A 211 -2.15 35.07 -10.53
#